data_2375fa3a4e244633f196d0539d104c26
#
_entry.id   2375fa3a4e244633f196d0539d104c26
#
_cell.length_a   1.000
_cell.length_b   1.000
_cell.length_c   1.000
_cell.angle_alpha   90.00
_cell.angle_beta   90.00
_cell.angle_gamma   90.00
#
_symmetry.space_group_name_H-M   'P 1'
#
loop_
_entity.id
_entity.type
_entity.pdbx_description
1 polymer ?
#
loop_
_entity_poly.entity_id
_entity_poly.type
_entity_poly.pdbx_seq_one_letter_code
_entity_poly.pdbx_strand_id
1 'polypeptide(L)'
;MTLTKTKPKRTTTTHRKRTAQHHQRSHHYMRPYWPYLPIIATMLFGLLFNTWFAGHQRTVLGYATDMSASSLLSGTNSQRATNGLGAFVLNGQLNQAAQNKANDMVTRDYWSHNTPDGQAPWTFIVAVGYGYQTAGENLAYGFTTAPDTITGWMNSPGHRANILNTSF
;
A
#
# COMPACT_ATOMS: atom_id res chain seq x y z
N MET A 1 -50.55 -101.94 -31.96
CA MET A 1 -50.44 -101.55 -30.53
C MET A 1 -49.56 -100.37 -30.46
N THR A 2 -50.17 -99.18 -30.44
CA THR A 2 -49.47 -97.89 -30.70
C THR A 2 -49.30 -97.22 -29.36
N LEU A 3 -48.06 -97.03 -28.91
CA LEU A 3 -47.71 -96.30 -27.68
C LEU A 3 -47.43 -94.83 -28.00
N THR A 4 -48.30 -93.93 -27.56
CA THR A 4 -48.16 -92.49 -27.62
C THR A 4 -47.36 -92.02 -26.41
N LYS A 5 -46.21 -91.33 -26.69
CA LYS A 5 -45.30 -90.78 -25.72
C LYS A 5 -45.70 -89.31 -25.42
N THR A 6 -46.21 -89.06 -24.24
CA THR A 6 -46.53 -87.70 -23.80
C THR A 6 -45.29 -86.96 -23.32
N LYS A 7 -45.10 -85.75 -23.85
CA LYS A 7 -43.97 -84.81 -23.57
C LYS A 7 -44.23 -84.03 -22.28
N PRO A 8 -43.30 -83.88 -21.37
CA PRO A 8 -43.54 -83.14 -20.10
C PRO A 8 -43.57 -81.63 -20.37
N LYS A 9 -44.46 -80.95 -19.65
CA LYS A 9 -44.70 -79.49 -19.67
C LYS A 9 -43.55 -78.77 -19.02
N ARG A 10 -42.87 -77.83 -19.73
CA ARG A 10 -41.80 -77.01 -19.25
C ARG A 10 -42.38 -75.87 -18.40
N THR A 11 -42.11 -75.85 -17.12
CA THR A 11 -42.44 -74.80 -16.17
C THR A 11 -41.44 -73.67 -16.37
N THR A 12 -41.92 -72.54 -16.86
CA THR A 12 -41.13 -71.27 -16.98
C THR A 12 -41.07 -70.59 -15.62
N THR A 13 -39.89 -70.62 -15.01
CA THR A 13 -39.59 -69.86 -13.79
C THR A 13 -39.35 -68.40 -14.22
N THR A 14 -40.31 -67.54 -13.86
CA THR A 14 -40.14 -66.08 -14.02
C THR A 14 -39.09 -65.56 -13.03
N HIS A 15 -37.91 -65.25 -13.52
CA HIS A 15 -36.93 -64.50 -12.75
C HIS A 15 -37.44 -63.07 -12.56
N ARG A 16 -37.93 -62.79 -11.34
CA ARG A 16 -38.24 -61.45 -10.88
C ARG A 16 -36.92 -60.66 -10.82
N LYS A 17 -36.63 -59.77 -11.79
CA LYS A 17 -35.54 -58.83 -11.73
C LYS A 17 -35.73 -57.93 -10.51
N ARG A 18 -34.89 -58.11 -9.47
CA ARG A 18 -34.70 -57.13 -8.43
C ARG A 18 -34.07 -55.89 -9.08
N THR A 19 -34.88 -54.90 -9.33
CA THR A 19 -34.36 -53.53 -9.61
C THR A 19 -33.65 -53.05 -8.35
N ALA A 20 -32.34 -52.95 -8.41
CA ALA A 20 -31.54 -52.29 -7.42
C ALA A 20 -32.01 -50.80 -7.35
N GLN A 21 -32.70 -50.47 -6.25
CA GLN A 21 -32.92 -49.07 -5.94
C GLN A 21 -31.56 -48.43 -5.66
N HIS A 22 -31.03 -47.75 -6.67
CA HIS A 22 -29.96 -46.82 -6.46
C HIS A 22 -30.47 -45.76 -5.49
N HIS A 23 -30.01 -45.82 -4.25
CA HIS A 23 -30.16 -44.75 -3.29
C HIS A 23 -29.44 -43.51 -3.84
N GLN A 24 -30.14 -42.61 -4.52
CA GLN A 24 -29.75 -41.24 -4.73
C GLN A 24 -29.78 -40.51 -3.37
N ARG A 25 -28.80 -40.83 -2.53
CA ARG A 25 -28.49 -40.06 -1.34
C ARG A 25 -27.51 -38.98 -1.80
N SER A 26 -27.93 -37.75 -2.04
CA SER A 26 -27.06 -36.61 -1.85
C SER A 26 -27.64 -35.22 -2.24
N HIS A 27 -28.79 -35.14 -2.90
CA HIS A 27 -29.26 -33.83 -3.34
C HIS A 27 -30.28 -33.13 -2.41
N HIS A 28 -30.67 -33.74 -1.32
CA HIS A 28 -31.71 -33.17 -0.44
C HIS A 28 -31.17 -32.20 0.62
N TYR A 29 -29.86 -32.25 0.95
CA TYR A 29 -29.32 -31.42 2.02
C TYR A 29 -29.03 -29.99 1.59
N MET A 30 -28.78 -29.69 0.31
CA MET A 30 -28.44 -28.38 -0.18
C MET A 30 -29.63 -27.50 -0.58
N ARG A 31 -30.82 -28.11 -0.82
CA ARG A 31 -31.99 -27.35 -1.27
C ARG A 31 -32.51 -26.29 -0.29
N PRO A 32 -32.52 -26.48 1.05
CA PRO A 32 -32.98 -25.41 1.94
C PRO A 32 -32.06 -24.22 2.06
N TYR A 33 -30.76 -24.37 1.68
CA TYR A 33 -29.78 -23.29 1.78
C TYR A 33 -29.55 -22.51 0.47
N TRP A 34 -30.11 -23.00 -0.64
CA TRP A 34 -29.97 -22.39 -1.96
C TRP A 34 -30.35 -20.90 -2.00
N PRO A 35 -31.44 -20.43 -1.36
CA PRO A 35 -31.78 -19.01 -1.36
C PRO A 35 -30.79 -18.13 -0.57
N TYR A 36 -30.00 -18.72 0.33
CA TYR A 36 -29.02 -17.98 1.15
C TYR A 36 -27.61 -17.93 0.52
N LEU A 37 -27.36 -18.73 -0.52
CA LEU A 37 -26.05 -18.75 -1.19
C LEU A 37 -25.58 -17.38 -1.69
N PRO A 38 -26.43 -16.55 -2.32
CA PRO A 38 -25.98 -15.21 -2.74
C PRO A 38 -25.65 -14.31 -1.55
N ILE A 39 -26.38 -14.43 -0.43
CA ILE A 39 -26.09 -13.65 0.79
C ILE A 39 -24.76 -14.09 1.41
N ILE A 40 -24.51 -15.38 1.51
CA ILE A 40 -23.24 -15.92 2.00
C ILE A 40 -22.08 -15.50 1.10
N ALA A 41 -22.27 -15.59 -0.21
CA ALA A 41 -21.26 -15.16 -1.20
C ALA A 41 -20.93 -13.67 -1.08
N THR A 42 -21.91 -12.79 -0.92
CA THR A 42 -21.70 -11.36 -0.74
C THR A 42 -21.00 -11.03 0.58
N MET A 43 -21.34 -11.72 1.67
CA MET A 43 -20.66 -11.57 2.96
C MET A 43 -19.20 -12.00 2.89
N LEU A 44 -18.92 -13.17 2.29
CA LEU A 44 -17.55 -13.65 2.10
C LEU A 44 -16.75 -12.72 1.19
N PHE A 45 -17.33 -12.25 0.09
CA PHE A 45 -16.69 -11.27 -0.80
C PHE A 45 -16.40 -9.97 -0.07
N GLY A 46 -17.35 -9.44 0.70
CA GLY A 46 -17.15 -8.23 1.51
C GLY A 46 -16.02 -8.39 2.54
N LEU A 47 -15.95 -9.55 3.20
CA LEU A 47 -14.89 -9.84 4.16
C LEU A 47 -13.51 -9.91 3.47
N LEU A 48 -13.42 -10.65 2.35
CA LEU A 48 -12.18 -10.76 1.58
C LEU A 48 -11.75 -9.42 0.98
N PHE A 49 -12.70 -8.64 0.47
CA PHE A 49 -12.42 -7.30 -0.05
C PHE A 49 -11.93 -6.36 1.05
N ASN A 50 -12.57 -6.39 2.21
CA ASN A 50 -12.16 -5.56 3.36
C ASN A 50 -10.76 -5.93 3.86
N THR A 51 -10.42 -7.22 3.95
CA THR A 51 -9.06 -7.65 4.34
C THR A 51 -8.01 -7.28 3.30
N TRP A 52 -8.34 -7.43 2.01
CA TRP A 52 -7.47 -7.01 0.91
C TRP A 52 -7.26 -5.49 0.91
N PHE A 53 -8.33 -4.72 1.04
CA PHE A 53 -8.29 -3.25 1.08
C PHE A 53 -7.54 -2.74 2.31
N ALA A 54 -7.77 -3.30 3.50
CA ALA A 54 -7.05 -2.95 4.73
C ALA A 54 -5.55 -3.24 4.62
N GLY A 55 -5.16 -4.32 3.93
CA GLY A 55 -3.76 -4.63 3.64
C GLY A 55 -3.09 -3.58 2.74
N HIS A 56 -3.81 -3.08 1.72
CA HIS A 56 -3.31 -2.05 0.81
C HIS A 56 -3.23 -0.66 1.47
N GLN A 57 -4.16 -0.32 2.37
CA GLN A 57 -4.12 0.93 3.13
C GLN A 57 -2.86 1.05 4.01
N ARG A 58 -2.39 -0.06 4.57
CA ARG A 58 -1.15 -0.08 5.37
C ARG A 58 0.08 0.29 4.53
N THR A 59 0.12 -0.14 3.27
CA THR A 59 1.22 0.19 2.35
C THR A 59 1.23 1.69 2.02
N VAL A 60 0.06 2.29 1.75
CA VAL A 60 -0.05 3.74 1.47
C VAL A 60 0.35 4.57 2.69
N LEU A 61 -0.09 4.18 3.90
CA LEU A 61 0.32 4.84 5.15
C LEU A 61 1.81 4.67 5.44
N GLY A 62 2.40 3.51 5.10
CA GLY A 62 3.84 3.28 5.22
C GLY A 62 4.65 4.22 4.33
N TYR A 63 4.26 4.42 3.08
CA TYR A 63 4.92 5.39 2.19
C TYR A 63 4.77 6.82 2.68
N ALA A 64 3.58 7.23 3.16
CA ALA A 64 3.35 8.58 3.67
C ALA A 64 4.15 8.87 4.95
N THR A 65 4.34 7.88 5.84
CA THR A 65 5.15 8.02 7.07
C THR A 65 6.64 8.01 6.78
N ASP A 66 7.08 7.33 5.72
CA ASP A 66 8.50 7.22 5.37
C ASP A 66 9.07 8.51 4.75
N MET A 67 8.23 9.39 4.17
CA MET A 67 8.59 10.73 3.68
C MET A 67 8.21 11.86 4.64
N SER A 68 7.91 11.55 5.89
CA SER A 68 7.57 12.57 6.89
C SER A 68 8.75 13.46 7.24
N ALA A 69 8.48 14.67 7.74
CA ALA A 69 9.51 15.58 8.24
C ALA A 69 10.35 14.92 9.35
N SER A 70 9.74 14.07 10.20
CA SER A 70 10.43 13.32 11.25
C SER A 70 11.39 12.26 10.67
N SER A 71 11.01 11.55 9.62
CA SER A 71 11.87 10.55 8.96
C SER A 71 13.06 11.21 8.26
N LEU A 72 12.83 12.33 7.56
CA LEU A 72 13.91 13.13 6.96
C LEU A 72 14.85 13.70 8.02
N LEU A 73 14.31 14.22 9.13
CA LEU A 73 15.12 14.71 10.25
C LEU A 73 15.98 13.60 10.85
N SER A 74 15.38 12.43 11.10
CA SER A 74 16.09 11.27 11.66
C SER A 74 17.25 10.84 10.75
N GLY A 75 17.02 10.70 9.46
CA GLY A 75 18.06 10.36 8.48
C GLY A 75 19.16 11.42 8.38
N THR A 76 18.78 12.70 8.35
CA THR A 76 19.74 13.83 8.37
C THR A 76 20.59 13.82 9.63
N ASN A 77 19.98 13.63 10.81
CA ASN A 77 20.70 13.58 12.08
C ASN A 77 21.61 12.37 12.21
N SER A 78 21.27 11.24 11.61
CA SER A 78 22.15 10.09 11.50
C SER A 78 23.43 10.44 10.74
N GLN A 79 23.32 11.14 9.61
CA GLN A 79 24.49 11.61 8.84
C GLN A 79 25.33 12.63 9.62
N ARG A 80 24.68 13.55 10.34
CA ARG A 80 25.38 14.54 11.18
C ARG A 80 26.13 13.86 12.33
N ALA A 81 25.50 12.93 13.04
CA ALA A 81 26.12 12.17 14.13
C ALA A 81 27.36 11.39 13.65
N THR A 82 27.26 10.72 12.50
CA THR A 82 28.39 10.00 11.89
C THR A 82 29.57 10.92 11.58
N ASN A 83 29.32 12.22 11.37
CA ASN A 83 30.33 13.24 11.11
C ASN A 83 30.66 14.10 12.37
N GLY A 84 30.26 13.69 13.57
CA GLY A 84 30.58 14.36 14.82
C GLY A 84 29.87 15.72 15.03
N LEU A 85 28.73 15.94 14.37
CA LEU A 85 27.98 17.18 14.39
C LEU A 85 26.74 17.08 15.28
N GLY A 86 26.34 18.22 15.88
CA GLY A 86 25.11 18.32 16.66
C GLY A 86 23.86 18.06 15.81
N ALA A 87 22.84 17.48 16.43
CA ALA A 87 21.57 17.16 15.77
C ALA A 87 20.77 18.43 15.44
N PHE A 88 20.07 18.41 14.32
CA PHE A 88 19.02 19.38 13.99
C PHE A 88 17.75 19.07 14.77
N VAL A 89 16.92 20.09 14.93
CA VAL A 89 15.57 19.97 15.52
C VAL A 89 14.53 20.56 14.55
N LEU A 90 13.30 20.02 14.60
CA LEU A 90 12.20 20.60 13.84
C LEU A 90 11.82 21.97 14.40
N ASN A 91 11.58 22.91 13.49
CA ASN A 91 11.05 24.22 13.82
C ASN A 91 9.77 24.47 13.03
N GLY A 92 8.69 24.87 13.71
CA GLY A 92 7.37 25.04 13.08
C GLY A 92 7.35 26.09 11.97
N GLN A 93 8.08 27.20 12.14
CA GLN A 93 8.16 28.25 11.13
C GLN A 93 8.94 27.76 9.90
N LEU A 94 10.07 27.07 10.10
CA LEU A 94 10.84 26.50 8.99
C LEU A 94 10.07 25.40 8.25
N ASN A 95 9.31 24.56 8.97
CA ASN A 95 8.41 23.58 8.33
C ASN A 95 7.35 24.26 7.46
N GLN A 96 6.77 25.37 7.96
CA GLN A 96 5.80 26.14 7.19
C GLN A 96 6.46 26.81 5.96
N ALA A 97 7.67 27.36 6.09
CA ALA A 97 8.40 27.95 4.98
C ALA A 97 8.70 26.90 3.88
N ALA A 98 9.18 25.72 4.27
CA ALA A 98 9.43 24.60 3.34
C ALA A 98 8.14 24.15 2.64
N GLN A 99 7.03 24.04 3.36
CA GLN A 99 5.72 23.67 2.77
C GLN A 99 5.24 24.76 1.79
N ASN A 100 5.38 26.04 2.14
CA ASN A 100 5.01 27.15 1.26
C ASN A 100 5.84 27.13 -0.03
N LYS A 101 7.14 26.89 0.07
CA LYS A 101 8.04 26.75 -1.09
C LYS A 101 7.63 25.56 -1.96
N ALA A 102 7.35 24.41 -1.39
CA ALA A 102 6.90 23.22 -2.14
C ALA A 102 5.57 23.48 -2.86
N ASN A 103 4.62 24.12 -2.19
CA ASN A 103 3.33 24.50 -2.78
C ASN A 103 3.51 25.52 -3.93
N ASP A 104 4.40 26.48 -3.79
CA ASP A 104 4.69 27.46 -4.84
C ASP A 104 5.29 26.79 -6.07
N MET A 105 6.26 25.88 -5.89
CA MET A 105 6.82 25.08 -6.98
C MET A 105 5.76 24.29 -7.74
N VAL A 106 4.84 23.64 -7.04
CA VAL A 106 3.76 22.87 -7.67
C VAL A 106 2.75 23.78 -8.38
N THR A 107 2.33 24.88 -7.72
CA THR A 107 1.31 25.79 -8.26
C THR A 107 1.78 26.54 -9.49
N ARG A 108 3.07 26.90 -9.51
CA ARG A 108 3.68 27.70 -10.59
C ARG A 108 4.48 26.86 -11.57
N ASP A 109 4.43 25.52 -11.44
CA ASP A 109 5.06 24.52 -12.31
C ASP A 109 6.55 24.81 -12.58
N TYR A 110 7.37 24.87 -11.52
CA TYR A 110 8.80 25.03 -11.64
C TYR A 110 9.59 24.17 -10.65
N TRP A 111 10.85 23.89 -10.98
CA TRP A 111 11.80 23.19 -10.13
C TRP A 111 13.11 23.98 -10.06
N SER A 112 13.26 24.81 -9.03
CA SER A 112 14.42 25.66 -8.82
C SER A 112 14.48 26.19 -7.39
N HIS A 113 15.68 26.53 -6.92
CA HIS A 113 15.85 27.29 -5.68
C HIS A 113 15.18 28.66 -5.77
N ASN A 114 15.40 29.40 -6.84
CA ASN A 114 14.75 30.70 -7.05
C ASN A 114 13.32 30.49 -7.62
N THR A 115 12.44 31.43 -7.31
CA THR A 115 11.11 31.51 -7.92
C THR A 115 11.22 31.95 -9.40
N PRO A 116 10.18 31.76 -10.25
CA PRO A 116 10.19 32.20 -11.64
C PRO A 116 10.38 33.72 -11.83
N ASP A 117 10.01 34.51 -10.83
CA ASP A 117 10.22 35.95 -10.76
C ASP A 117 11.57 36.35 -10.11
N GLY A 118 12.50 35.39 -9.94
CA GLY A 118 13.89 35.63 -9.51
C GLY A 118 14.08 35.80 -8.01
N GLN A 119 13.06 35.58 -7.17
CA GLN A 119 13.23 35.72 -5.73
C GLN A 119 13.98 34.51 -5.15
N ALA A 120 14.88 34.78 -4.21
CA ALA A 120 15.64 33.74 -3.52
C ALA A 120 14.74 32.92 -2.57
N PRO A 121 15.07 31.64 -2.26
CA PRO A 121 14.27 30.77 -1.40
C PRO A 121 14.07 31.33 0.02
N TRP A 122 14.96 32.20 0.45
CA TRP A 122 14.91 32.83 1.77
C TRP A 122 13.66 33.68 2.00
N THR A 123 12.99 34.12 0.94
CA THR A 123 11.73 34.88 1.03
C THR A 123 10.65 34.09 1.76
N PHE A 124 10.62 32.76 1.61
CA PHE A 124 9.67 31.91 2.33
C PHE A 124 9.98 31.83 3.83
N ILE A 125 11.27 31.90 4.22
CA ILE A 125 11.68 31.92 5.63
C ILE A 125 11.29 33.28 6.26
N VAL A 126 11.54 34.36 5.58
CA VAL A 126 11.16 35.70 6.04
C VAL A 126 9.66 35.88 6.13
N ALA A 127 8.90 35.34 5.18
CA ALA A 127 7.44 35.42 5.12
C ALA A 127 6.75 34.76 6.33
N VAL A 128 7.38 33.77 6.96
CA VAL A 128 6.87 33.14 8.21
C VAL A 128 7.42 33.77 9.50
N GLY A 129 8.18 34.85 9.38
CA GLY A 129 8.71 35.60 10.52
C GLY A 129 9.87 34.89 11.24
N TYR A 130 10.58 33.96 10.58
CA TYR A 130 11.74 33.30 11.18
C TYR A 130 13.01 34.12 10.97
N GLY A 131 13.63 34.52 12.10
CA GLY A 131 14.92 35.23 12.08
C GLY A 131 16.09 34.22 12.00
N TYR A 132 17.02 34.44 11.08
CA TYR A 132 18.20 33.59 10.89
C TYR A 132 19.46 34.42 10.55
N GLN A 133 20.62 33.87 10.84
CA GLN A 133 21.89 34.43 10.39
C GLN A 133 22.40 33.79 9.11
N THR A 134 22.15 32.48 8.96
CA THR A 134 22.49 31.68 7.79
C THR A 134 21.44 30.65 7.56
N ALA A 135 21.19 30.28 6.31
CA ALA A 135 20.19 29.27 5.95
C ALA A 135 20.70 28.40 4.79
N GLY A 136 20.23 27.20 4.68
CA GLY A 136 20.46 26.26 3.58
C GLY A 136 19.15 25.63 3.13
N GLU A 137 19.03 25.34 1.84
CA GLU A 137 17.89 24.67 1.26
C GLU A 137 18.35 23.42 0.52
N ASN A 138 17.72 22.28 0.81
CA ASN A 138 17.85 21.07 0.03
C ASN A 138 16.49 20.75 -0.62
N LEU A 139 16.46 20.64 -1.93
CA LEU A 139 15.30 20.21 -2.69
C LEU A 139 15.42 18.73 -3.05
N ALA A 140 14.28 18.03 -3.12
CA ALA A 140 14.20 16.64 -3.57
C ALA A 140 12.97 16.44 -4.45
N TYR A 141 13.14 15.67 -5.53
CA TYR A 141 12.06 15.31 -6.44
C TYR A 141 12.23 13.85 -6.89
N GLY A 142 11.12 13.13 -7.01
CA GLY A 142 11.11 11.75 -7.54
C GLY A 142 11.53 10.66 -6.55
N PHE A 143 11.89 11.00 -5.32
CA PHE A 143 12.14 10.02 -4.25
C PHE A 143 10.83 9.62 -3.59
N THR A 144 10.74 8.35 -3.20
CA THR A 144 9.55 7.79 -2.54
C THR A 144 9.79 7.47 -1.07
N THR A 145 11.06 7.48 -0.62
CA THR A 145 11.43 7.19 0.77
C THR A 145 12.42 8.22 1.33
N ALA A 146 12.37 8.47 2.64
CA ALA A 146 13.32 9.34 3.32
C ALA A 146 14.75 8.81 3.24
N PRO A 147 15.06 7.51 3.41
CA PRO A 147 16.39 6.97 3.23
C PRO A 147 16.98 7.23 1.83
N ASP A 148 16.19 7.07 0.77
CA ASP A 148 16.64 7.33 -0.60
C ASP A 148 16.89 8.82 -0.82
N THR A 149 16.03 9.68 -0.28
CA THR A 149 16.22 11.14 -0.31
C THR A 149 17.52 11.56 0.36
N ILE A 150 17.77 11.05 1.58
CA ILE A 150 19.01 11.35 2.31
C ILE A 150 20.23 10.84 1.54
N THR A 151 20.15 9.64 0.98
CA THR A 151 21.22 9.07 0.15
C THR A 151 21.49 9.97 -1.07
N GLY A 152 20.43 10.42 -1.76
CA GLY A 152 20.53 11.35 -2.89
C GLY A 152 21.20 12.67 -2.49
N TRP A 153 20.78 13.27 -1.37
CA TRP A 153 21.40 14.49 -0.87
C TRP A 153 22.86 14.32 -0.47
N MET A 154 23.22 13.21 0.19
CA MET A 154 24.60 12.93 0.60
C MET A 154 25.53 12.65 -0.58
N ASN A 155 25.01 12.18 -1.70
CA ASN A 155 25.75 11.98 -2.95
C ASN A 155 25.93 13.28 -3.78
N SER A 156 25.20 14.33 -3.43
CA SER A 156 25.28 15.65 -4.09
C SER A 156 26.14 16.60 -3.24
N PRO A 157 27.25 17.13 -3.77
CA PRO A 157 28.16 18.00 -3.00
C PRO A 157 27.49 19.20 -2.33
N GLY A 158 26.58 19.89 -3.02
CA GLY A 158 25.86 21.04 -2.49
C GLY A 158 24.88 20.67 -1.36
N HIS A 159 24.08 19.64 -1.57
CA HIS A 159 23.13 19.17 -0.56
C HIS A 159 23.86 18.62 0.68
N ARG A 160 24.93 17.85 0.46
CA ARG A 160 25.78 17.32 1.53
C ARG A 160 26.39 18.45 2.36
N ALA A 161 26.89 19.53 1.71
CA ALA A 161 27.45 20.67 2.40
C ALA A 161 26.44 21.33 3.35
N ASN A 162 25.16 21.41 2.97
CA ASN A 162 24.09 21.91 3.83
C ASN A 162 23.85 20.97 5.02
N ILE A 163 23.76 19.66 4.78
CA ILE A 163 23.53 18.66 5.84
C ILE A 163 24.68 18.68 6.87
N LEU A 164 25.91 18.83 6.41
CA LEU A 164 27.11 18.79 7.27
C LEU A 164 27.61 20.18 7.68
N ASN A 165 26.82 21.22 7.46
CA ASN A 165 27.21 22.58 7.86
C ASN A 165 27.29 22.70 9.39
N THR A 166 28.44 23.18 9.89
CA THR A 166 28.71 23.34 11.32
C THR A 166 28.02 24.55 11.93
N SER A 167 27.60 25.50 11.09
CA SER A 167 26.94 26.75 11.53
C SER A 167 25.43 26.58 11.75
N PHE A 168 24.90 25.40 11.45
CA PHE A 168 23.48 25.08 11.61
C PHE A 168 23.26 24.26 12.86
#